data_4a886d430df967b6d88de16d84c2e8da
#
_entry.id   4a886d430df967b6d88de16d84c2e8da
#
_cell.length_a   1.000
_cell.length_b   1.000
_cell.length_c   1.000
_cell.angle_alpha   90.00
_cell.angle_beta   90.00
_cell.angle_gamma   90.00
#
_symmetry.space_group_name_H-M   'P 1'
#
loop_
_entity.id
_entity.type
_entity.pdbx_description
1 polymer ?
#
loop_
_entity_poly.entity_id
_entity_poly.type
_entity_poly.pdbx_seq_one_letter_code
_entity_poly.pdbx_strand_id
1 'polypeptide(L)'
;MINVNADPQEIAKFSELAHRWWDPDGEFRPLHQINPLRLDWIDRLAHLKGKHVLDVGCGGGILADAMARRGATVLGIDLAAKPLKVAKLHAMEAATASVEYREVAPEHLARELPSHFDVVTCMEMLEHVPDPSSIVQACAQLAKPGGWVFFSTFNRNPKSFLLAIVGAEHVLRLLPKGTHEYARFIKPSELAQWCRDSGLALESTRGMQYNPVTRRYWLSAETSVNYLLACRRPQ
;
A
#
# COMPACT_ATOMS: atom_id res chain seq x y z
N MET A 1 10.75 24.18 -9.73
CA MET A 1 10.74 23.18 -8.64
C MET A 1 9.54 22.28 -8.89
N ILE A 2 9.74 20.98 -9.06
CA ILE A 2 8.65 20.03 -9.24
C ILE A 2 7.99 19.91 -7.85
N ASN A 3 6.71 20.29 -7.78
CA ASN A 3 5.94 20.17 -6.55
C ASN A 3 5.81 18.67 -6.24
N VAL A 4 6.42 18.19 -5.16
CA VAL A 4 6.33 16.78 -4.77
C VAL A 4 4.92 16.53 -4.26
N ASN A 5 4.25 15.51 -4.78
CA ASN A 5 2.90 15.10 -4.38
C ASN A 5 2.94 14.41 -3.00
N ALA A 6 3.19 15.19 -1.98
CA ALA A 6 3.36 14.71 -0.61
C ALA A 6 2.85 15.74 0.40
N ASP A 7 2.26 15.28 1.48
CA ASP A 7 1.88 16.07 2.64
C ASP A 7 3.00 15.99 3.69
N PRO A 8 3.70 17.10 4.00
CA PRO A 8 4.77 17.10 4.98
C PRO A 8 4.32 16.65 6.39
N GLN A 9 3.06 16.89 6.75
CA GLN A 9 2.52 16.47 8.04
C GLN A 9 2.35 14.96 8.12
N GLU A 10 1.89 14.32 7.03
CA GLU A 10 1.80 12.86 6.96
C GLU A 10 3.20 12.23 7.01
N ILE A 11 4.18 12.77 6.27
CA ILE A 11 5.58 12.29 6.32
C ILE A 11 6.14 12.41 7.75
N ALA A 12 5.90 13.53 8.45
CA ALA A 12 6.35 13.72 9.82
C ALA A 12 5.72 12.70 10.77
N LYS A 13 4.40 12.48 10.68
CA LYS A 13 3.64 11.53 11.49
C LYS A 13 4.20 10.10 11.37
N PHE A 14 4.39 9.59 10.15
CA PHE A 14 4.98 8.26 9.94
C PHE A 14 6.44 8.19 10.40
N SER A 15 7.19 9.30 10.26
CA SER A 15 8.56 9.40 10.73
C SER A 15 8.70 9.32 12.25
N GLU A 16 7.76 9.86 13.02
CA GLU A 16 7.75 9.78 14.48
C GLU A 16 7.52 8.34 14.98
N LEU A 17 6.66 7.59 14.29
CA LEU A 17 6.29 6.23 14.63
C LEU A 17 7.25 5.17 14.05
N ALA A 18 8.24 5.56 13.25
CA ALA A 18 9.08 4.64 12.48
C ALA A 18 9.75 3.56 13.33
N HIS A 19 10.21 3.90 14.55
CA HIS A 19 10.91 2.97 15.46
C HIS A 19 10.03 1.80 15.94
N ARG A 20 8.69 1.89 15.81
CA ARG A 20 7.73 0.86 16.20
C ARG A 20 7.15 0.07 15.03
N TRP A 21 7.69 0.27 13.82
CA TRP A 21 7.12 -0.31 12.61
C TRP A 21 7.03 -1.84 12.64
N TRP A 22 8.02 -2.49 13.24
CA TRP A 22 8.09 -3.95 13.35
C TRP A 22 7.67 -4.49 14.72
N ASP A 23 7.15 -3.63 15.61
CA ASP A 23 6.52 -4.06 16.86
C ASP A 23 5.13 -4.68 16.55
N PRO A 24 4.94 -6.02 16.72
CA PRO A 24 3.69 -6.69 16.39
C PRO A 24 2.52 -6.27 17.28
N ASP A 25 2.81 -5.65 18.42
CA ASP A 25 1.81 -5.14 19.36
C ASP A 25 1.68 -3.61 19.32
N GLY A 26 2.49 -2.96 18.47
CA GLY A 26 2.52 -1.52 18.28
C GLY A 26 1.38 -0.96 17.40
N GLU A 27 1.54 0.31 17.01
CA GLU A 27 0.56 1.05 16.19
C GLU A 27 0.37 0.42 14.81
N PHE A 28 1.39 -0.28 14.29
CA PHE A 28 1.35 -0.94 12.97
C PHE A 28 0.86 -2.40 13.05
N ARG A 29 0.42 -2.89 14.23
CA ARG A 29 -0.15 -4.24 14.39
C ARG A 29 -1.22 -4.59 13.34
N PRO A 30 -2.17 -3.70 12.98
CA PRO A 30 -3.15 -4.02 11.94
C PRO A 30 -2.49 -4.35 10.60
N LEU A 31 -1.41 -3.65 10.21
CA LEU A 31 -0.68 -3.93 8.97
C LEU A 31 -0.04 -5.31 9.01
N HIS A 32 0.56 -5.72 10.13
CA HIS A 32 1.10 -7.07 10.31
C HIS A 32 0.02 -8.15 10.18
N GLN A 33 -1.17 -7.90 10.75
CA GLN A 33 -2.28 -8.85 10.72
C GLN A 33 -2.92 -9.01 9.34
N ILE A 34 -3.01 -7.94 8.55
CA ILE A 34 -3.59 -7.99 7.20
C ILE A 34 -2.57 -8.39 6.13
N ASN A 35 -1.27 -8.26 6.40
CA ASN A 35 -0.21 -8.52 5.42
C ASN A 35 -0.26 -9.91 4.79
N PRO A 36 -0.46 -11.02 5.55
CA PRO A 36 -0.58 -12.35 4.96
C PRO A 36 -1.72 -12.45 3.94
N LEU A 37 -2.87 -11.82 4.20
CA LEU A 37 -4.04 -11.85 3.32
C LEU A 37 -3.76 -11.09 2.01
N ARG A 38 -3.11 -9.92 2.10
CA ARG A 38 -2.71 -9.12 0.94
C ARG A 38 -1.68 -9.88 0.10
N LEU A 39 -0.63 -10.39 0.75
CA LEU A 39 0.44 -11.13 0.11
C LEU A 39 -0.08 -12.37 -0.64
N ASP A 40 -0.91 -13.18 0.01
CA ASP A 40 -1.47 -14.39 -0.59
C ASP A 40 -2.39 -14.07 -1.78
N TRP A 41 -3.14 -12.96 -1.71
CA TRP A 41 -3.98 -12.53 -2.83
C TRP A 41 -3.15 -12.01 -4.01
N ILE A 42 -2.12 -11.21 -3.75
CA ILE A 42 -1.18 -10.71 -4.77
C ILE A 42 -0.45 -11.90 -5.43
N ASP A 43 0.12 -12.79 -4.63
CA ASP A 43 0.91 -13.93 -5.13
C ASP A 43 0.05 -14.90 -5.96
N ARG A 44 -1.20 -15.12 -5.58
CA ARG A 44 -2.16 -15.95 -6.34
C ARG A 44 -2.43 -15.40 -7.75
N LEU A 45 -2.47 -14.07 -7.90
CA LEU A 45 -2.78 -13.41 -9.18
C LEU A 45 -1.51 -13.18 -10.02
N ALA A 46 -0.42 -12.74 -9.38
CA ALA A 46 0.77 -12.27 -10.07
C ALA A 46 1.92 -13.28 -10.11
N HIS A 47 1.91 -14.34 -9.28
CA HIS A 47 2.98 -15.34 -9.17
C HIS A 47 4.35 -14.69 -8.93
N LEU A 48 4.57 -14.20 -7.71
CA LEU A 48 5.69 -13.32 -7.33
C LEU A 48 7.09 -13.88 -7.57
N LYS A 49 7.25 -15.21 -7.54
CA LYS A 49 8.57 -15.85 -7.70
C LYS A 49 9.23 -15.46 -9.02
N GLY A 50 10.43 -14.88 -8.92
CA GLY A 50 11.22 -14.44 -10.08
C GLY A 50 10.73 -13.15 -10.73
N LYS A 51 9.76 -12.43 -10.12
CA LYS A 51 9.24 -11.16 -10.62
C LYS A 51 10.03 -9.97 -10.08
N HIS A 52 10.12 -8.92 -10.90
CA HIS A 52 10.55 -7.59 -10.47
C HIS A 52 9.34 -6.84 -9.93
N VAL A 53 9.35 -6.49 -8.66
CA VAL A 53 8.24 -5.90 -7.93
C VAL A 53 8.62 -4.52 -7.41
N LEU A 54 7.70 -3.55 -7.53
CA LEU A 54 7.79 -2.26 -6.89
C LEU A 54 6.73 -2.16 -5.79
N ASP A 55 7.14 -1.73 -4.59
CA ASP A 55 6.22 -1.39 -3.49
C ASP A 55 6.25 0.12 -3.25
N VAL A 56 5.17 0.80 -3.63
CA VAL A 56 5.01 2.27 -3.56
C VAL A 56 4.39 2.65 -2.22
N GLY A 57 5.06 3.55 -1.47
CA GLY A 57 4.68 3.86 -0.10
C GLY A 57 4.97 2.70 0.84
N CYS A 58 6.15 2.07 0.68
CA CYS A 58 6.50 0.84 1.39
C CYS A 58 6.66 1.00 2.91
N GLY A 59 6.78 2.24 3.41
CA GLY A 59 7.00 2.54 4.82
C GLY A 59 8.19 1.79 5.40
N GLY A 60 7.98 1.06 6.50
CA GLY A 60 9.00 0.19 7.13
C GLY A 60 9.18 -1.18 6.49
N GLY A 61 8.59 -1.44 5.31
CA GLY A 61 8.93 -2.58 4.47
C GLY A 61 8.17 -3.89 4.74
N ILE A 62 7.07 -3.89 5.50
CA ILE A 62 6.33 -5.12 5.88
C ILE A 62 5.91 -5.94 4.65
N LEU A 63 5.33 -5.30 3.63
CA LEU A 63 4.90 -6.00 2.42
C LEU A 63 6.07 -6.29 1.50
N ALA A 64 6.99 -5.34 1.32
CA ALA A 64 8.17 -5.48 0.47
C ALA A 64 9.04 -6.69 0.91
N ASP A 65 9.37 -6.80 2.21
CA ASP A 65 10.09 -7.93 2.78
C ASP A 65 9.33 -9.26 2.54
N ALA A 66 8.02 -9.27 2.78
CA ALA A 66 7.22 -10.46 2.59
C ALA A 66 7.14 -10.93 1.12
N MET A 67 7.09 -10.00 0.15
CA MET A 67 7.15 -10.33 -1.28
C MET A 67 8.53 -10.85 -1.70
N ALA A 68 9.60 -10.27 -1.15
CA ALA A 68 10.95 -10.76 -1.37
C ALA A 68 11.15 -12.20 -0.86
N ARG A 69 10.59 -12.54 0.31
CA ARG A 69 10.56 -13.92 0.85
C ARG A 69 9.74 -14.90 0.00
N ARG A 70 8.83 -14.41 -0.84
CA ARG A 70 8.14 -15.23 -1.88
C ARG A 70 8.96 -15.39 -3.16
N GLY A 71 10.21 -14.90 -3.18
CA GLY A 71 11.14 -15.05 -4.29
C GLY A 71 11.05 -13.97 -5.35
N ALA A 72 10.45 -12.82 -5.05
CA ALA A 72 10.51 -11.63 -5.89
C ALA A 72 11.83 -10.86 -5.67
N THR A 73 12.25 -10.09 -6.68
CA THR A 73 13.21 -8.99 -6.51
C THR A 73 12.43 -7.71 -6.30
N VAL A 74 12.53 -7.08 -5.13
CA VAL A 74 11.65 -5.99 -4.72
C VAL A 74 12.42 -4.68 -4.59
N LEU A 75 11.87 -3.62 -5.15
CA LEU A 75 12.23 -2.24 -4.83
C LEU A 75 11.09 -1.62 -3.99
N GLY A 76 11.37 -1.23 -2.75
CA GLY A 76 10.46 -0.44 -1.94
C GLY A 76 10.79 1.04 -2.05
N ILE A 77 9.79 1.90 -2.28
CA ILE A 77 9.97 3.35 -2.31
C ILE A 77 9.05 4.05 -1.33
N ASP A 78 9.57 5.10 -0.70
CA ASP A 78 8.83 5.98 0.19
C ASP A 78 9.49 7.36 0.21
N LEU A 79 8.80 8.39 0.70
CA LEU A 79 9.36 9.73 0.92
C LEU A 79 9.78 9.96 2.39
N ALA A 80 9.36 9.07 3.29
CA ALA A 80 9.71 9.15 4.70
C ALA A 80 11.04 8.43 4.97
N ALA A 81 12.12 9.17 5.11
CA ALA A 81 13.48 8.63 5.29
C ALA A 81 13.62 7.73 6.54
N LYS A 82 12.90 8.02 7.65
CA LYS A 82 13.01 7.22 8.88
C LYS A 82 12.39 5.83 8.74
N PRO A 83 11.15 5.64 8.22
CA PRO A 83 10.62 4.31 7.90
C PRO A 83 11.55 3.52 6.96
N LEU A 84 12.10 4.15 5.92
CA LEU A 84 13.05 3.48 5.01
C LEU A 84 14.33 2.99 5.71
N LYS A 85 14.84 3.74 6.70
CA LYS A 85 15.97 3.27 7.51
C LYS A 85 15.60 2.02 8.32
N VAL A 86 14.40 2.00 8.91
CA VAL A 86 13.90 0.84 9.64
C VAL A 86 13.73 -0.36 8.69
N ALA A 87 13.17 -0.15 7.49
CA ALA A 87 13.02 -1.18 6.47
C ALA A 87 14.38 -1.80 6.07
N LYS A 88 15.41 -0.95 5.84
CA LYS A 88 16.76 -1.39 5.51
C LYS A 88 17.40 -2.20 6.64
N LEU A 89 17.28 -1.74 7.89
CA LEU A 89 17.80 -2.46 9.05
C LEU A 89 17.13 -3.83 9.20
N HIS A 90 15.81 -3.87 9.12
CA HIS A 90 15.07 -5.13 9.21
C HIS A 90 15.48 -6.12 8.10
N ALA A 91 15.61 -5.67 6.86
CA ALA A 91 16.05 -6.52 5.75
C ALA A 91 17.46 -7.07 5.96
N MET A 92 18.37 -6.30 6.55
CA MET A 92 19.71 -6.75 6.90
C MET A 92 19.67 -7.80 8.02
N GLU A 93 18.94 -7.55 9.10
CA GLU A 93 18.81 -8.48 10.24
C GLU A 93 18.11 -9.79 9.84
N ALA A 94 17.12 -9.69 8.96
CA ALA A 94 16.36 -10.82 8.45
C ALA A 94 17.03 -11.56 7.29
N ALA A 95 18.21 -11.08 6.84
CA ALA A 95 18.94 -11.58 5.68
C ALA A 95 18.10 -11.65 4.39
N THR A 96 17.21 -10.71 4.18
CA THR A 96 16.35 -10.63 2.99
C THR A 96 17.12 -9.93 1.85
N ALA A 97 17.98 -10.67 1.16
CA ALA A 97 18.91 -10.11 0.17
C ALA A 97 18.26 -9.56 -1.12
N SER A 98 16.99 -9.91 -1.40
CA SER A 98 16.30 -9.56 -2.65
C SER A 98 15.38 -8.33 -2.52
N VAL A 99 15.57 -7.50 -1.50
CA VAL A 99 14.84 -6.25 -1.32
C VAL A 99 15.77 -5.07 -1.20
N GLU A 100 15.47 -4.02 -1.96
CA GLU A 100 16.14 -2.71 -1.89
C GLU A 100 15.13 -1.62 -1.53
N TYR A 101 15.62 -0.53 -0.90
CA TYR A 101 14.78 0.60 -0.49
C TYR A 101 15.37 1.92 -0.95
N ARG A 102 14.52 2.78 -1.56
CA ARG A 102 14.93 4.06 -2.13
C ARG A 102 13.98 5.19 -1.72
N GLU A 103 14.54 6.34 -1.32
CA GLU A 103 13.79 7.56 -1.06
C GLU A 103 13.55 8.30 -2.37
N VAL A 104 12.36 8.12 -2.96
CA VAL A 104 12.00 8.71 -4.25
C VAL A 104 10.47 8.75 -4.41
N ALA A 105 9.95 9.80 -5.04
CA ALA A 105 8.55 9.89 -5.41
C ALA A 105 8.23 8.95 -6.60
N PRO A 106 7.06 8.28 -6.62
CA PRO A 106 6.69 7.37 -7.71
C PRO A 106 6.63 8.07 -9.07
N GLU A 107 6.19 9.33 -9.14
CA GLU A 107 6.16 10.12 -10.38
C GLU A 107 7.58 10.41 -10.90
N HIS A 108 8.56 10.51 -10.02
CA HIS A 108 9.96 10.66 -10.43
C HIS A 108 10.50 9.34 -10.95
N LEU A 109 10.28 8.26 -10.21
CA LEU A 109 10.71 6.92 -10.60
C LEU A 109 10.10 6.48 -11.94
N ALA A 110 8.84 6.88 -12.22
CA ALA A 110 8.17 6.57 -13.49
C ALA A 110 8.88 7.15 -14.70
N ARG A 111 9.57 8.29 -14.54
CA ARG A 111 10.40 8.86 -15.61
C ARG A 111 11.75 8.17 -15.76
N GLU A 112 12.31 7.65 -14.65
CA GLU A 112 13.58 6.92 -14.66
C GLU A 112 13.46 5.48 -15.17
N LEU A 113 12.42 4.78 -14.74
CA LEU A 113 12.20 3.34 -14.95
C LEU A 113 10.81 3.03 -15.53
N PRO A 114 10.40 3.63 -16.68
CA PRO A 114 9.09 3.33 -17.26
C PRO A 114 9.03 1.87 -17.71
N SER A 115 7.88 1.22 -17.49
CA SER A 115 7.62 -0.16 -17.90
C SER A 115 8.66 -1.16 -17.39
N HIS A 116 9.10 -1.01 -16.14
CA HIS A 116 10.20 -1.80 -15.58
C HIS A 116 9.73 -2.98 -14.71
N PHE A 117 8.58 -2.85 -14.04
CA PHE A 117 8.15 -3.82 -13.03
C PHE A 117 7.06 -4.76 -13.55
N ASP A 118 7.19 -6.04 -13.21
CA ASP A 118 6.16 -7.05 -13.50
C ASP A 118 4.93 -6.86 -12.60
N VAL A 119 5.16 -6.35 -11.38
CA VAL A 119 4.14 -6.09 -10.37
C VAL A 119 4.43 -4.76 -9.68
N VAL A 120 3.40 -3.93 -9.51
CA VAL A 120 3.45 -2.70 -8.71
C VAL A 120 2.39 -2.80 -7.61
N THR A 121 2.77 -2.55 -6.37
CA THR A 121 1.86 -2.46 -5.22
C THR A 121 1.86 -1.03 -4.67
N CYS A 122 0.68 -0.54 -4.29
CA CYS A 122 0.48 0.74 -3.60
C CYS A 122 -0.64 0.54 -2.57
N MET A 123 -0.26 0.16 -1.34
CA MET A 123 -1.18 -0.30 -0.31
C MET A 123 -1.26 0.69 0.85
N GLU A 124 -2.49 1.13 1.20
CA GLU A 124 -2.76 2.06 2.32
C GLU A 124 -1.92 3.35 2.21
N MET A 125 -1.78 3.90 1.01
CA MET A 125 -0.95 5.08 0.76
C MET A 125 -1.71 6.22 0.08
N LEU A 126 -2.69 5.90 -0.77
CA LEU A 126 -3.40 6.88 -1.61
C LEU A 126 -4.16 7.92 -0.80
N GLU A 127 -4.66 7.59 0.39
CA GLU A 127 -5.35 8.48 1.32
C GLU A 127 -4.43 9.50 2.01
N HIS A 128 -3.11 9.33 1.89
CA HIS A 128 -2.10 10.16 2.55
C HIS A 128 -1.45 11.19 1.62
N VAL A 129 -1.84 11.24 0.34
CA VAL A 129 -1.28 12.15 -0.65
C VAL A 129 -2.28 13.20 -1.12
N PRO A 130 -1.81 14.39 -1.53
CA PRO A 130 -2.68 15.46 -2.06
C PRO A 130 -3.41 15.07 -3.36
N ASP A 131 -2.74 14.37 -4.27
CA ASP A 131 -3.28 13.92 -5.55
C ASP A 131 -3.08 12.41 -5.75
N PRO A 132 -4.04 11.57 -5.33
CA PRO A 132 -4.00 10.13 -5.53
C PRO A 132 -3.98 9.71 -7.01
N SER A 133 -4.59 10.50 -7.90
CA SER A 133 -4.69 10.17 -9.32
C SER A 133 -3.31 10.19 -10.00
N SER A 134 -2.44 11.11 -9.62
CA SER A 134 -1.04 11.18 -10.07
C SER A 134 -0.26 9.93 -9.66
N ILE A 135 -0.47 9.41 -8.44
CA ILE A 135 0.16 8.17 -7.99
C ILE A 135 -0.32 6.96 -8.81
N VAL A 136 -1.63 6.86 -9.07
CA VAL A 136 -2.19 5.79 -9.92
C VAL A 136 -1.60 5.82 -11.31
N GLN A 137 -1.46 7.02 -11.91
CA GLN A 137 -0.82 7.20 -13.21
C GLN A 137 0.66 6.76 -13.19
N ALA A 138 1.41 7.15 -12.17
CA ALA A 138 2.81 6.74 -12.01
C ALA A 138 2.94 5.21 -11.86
N CYS A 139 2.08 4.57 -11.06
CA CYS A 139 2.04 3.11 -10.92
C CYS A 139 1.77 2.41 -12.26
N ALA A 140 0.83 2.95 -13.07
CA ALA A 140 0.54 2.43 -14.40
C ALA A 140 1.73 2.55 -15.35
N GLN A 141 2.46 3.67 -15.31
CA GLN A 141 3.66 3.89 -16.14
C GLN A 141 4.82 2.98 -15.74
N LEU A 142 4.98 2.68 -14.46
CA LEU A 142 6.03 1.82 -13.90
C LEU A 142 5.82 0.34 -14.21
N ALA A 143 4.56 -0.11 -14.32
CA ALA A 143 4.23 -1.48 -14.65
C ALA A 143 4.56 -1.78 -16.12
N LYS A 144 5.09 -2.97 -16.42
CA LYS A 144 5.27 -3.48 -17.79
C LYS A 144 3.93 -3.66 -18.50
N PRO A 145 3.87 -3.62 -19.85
CA PRO A 145 2.73 -4.16 -20.59
C PRO A 145 2.45 -5.60 -20.11
N GLY A 146 1.19 -5.93 -19.82
CA GLY A 146 0.80 -7.19 -19.21
C GLY A 146 1.10 -7.33 -17.71
N GLY A 147 1.71 -6.33 -17.07
CA GLY A 147 2.04 -6.31 -15.66
C GLY A 147 0.83 -6.04 -14.76
N TRP A 148 0.96 -6.38 -13.48
CA TRP A 148 -0.06 -6.18 -12.46
C TRP A 148 0.16 -4.91 -11.66
N VAL A 149 -0.93 -4.24 -11.30
CA VAL A 149 -0.93 -3.11 -10.36
C VAL A 149 -1.99 -3.36 -9.29
N PHE A 150 -1.57 -3.31 -8.03
CA PHE A 150 -2.44 -3.54 -6.88
C PHE A 150 -2.56 -2.27 -6.04
N PHE A 151 -3.78 -1.95 -5.63
CA PHE A 151 -4.08 -0.83 -4.74
C PHE A 151 -4.89 -1.30 -3.55
N SER A 152 -4.75 -0.65 -2.40
CA SER A 152 -5.70 -0.72 -1.30
C SER A 152 -5.86 0.62 -0.61
N THR A 153 -7.07 0.89 -0.12
CA THR A 153 -7.41 2.10 0.63
C THR A 153 -8.78 1.95 1.32
N PHE A 154 -9.18 2.97 2.08
CA PHE A 154 -10.48 3.03 2.74
C PHE A 154 -11.56 3.62 1.83
N ASN A 155 -12.75 3.01 1.87
CA ASN A 155 -13.91 3.48 1.12
C ASN A 155 -14.56 4.70 1.81
N ARG A 156 -14.85 5.75 1.06
CA ARG A 156 -15.55 6.96 1.56
C ARG A 156 -17.06 6.74 1.65
N ASN A 157 -17.53 6.24 2.80
CA ASN A 157 -18.95 6.11 3.11
C ASN A 157 -19.20 6.16 4.64
N PRO A 158 -20.46 6.33 5.12
CA PRO A 158 -20.75 6.42 6.55
C PRO A 158 -20.34 5.19 7.36
N LYS A 159 -20.39 3.99 6.77
CA LYS A 159 -20.00 2.74 7.44
C LYS A 159 -18.50 2.71 7.70
N SER A 160 -17.68 3.10 6.75
CA SER A 160 -16.22 3.17 6.92
C SER A 160 -15.84 4.25 7.94
N PHE A 161 -16.52 5.41 7.94
CA PHE A 161 -16.34 6.42 8.96
C PHE A 161 -16.57 5.85 10.37
N LEU A 162 -17.72 5.18 10.56
CA LEU A 162 -18.06 4.60 11.85
C LEU A 162 -17.09 3.50 12.28
N LEU A 163 -16.67 2.62 11.38
CA LEU A 163 -15.83 1.47 11.72
C LEU A 163 -14.34 1.80 11.75
N ALA A 164 -13.81 2.56 10.79
CA ALA A 164 -12.39 2.88 10.72
C ALA A 164 -11.99 4.00 11.69
N ILE A 165 -12.79 5.07 11.79
CA ILE A 165 -12.46 6.20 12.67
C ILE A 165 -13.03 6.00 14.06
N VAL A 166 -14.35 5.85 14.20
CA VAL A 166 -14.97 5.72 15.53
C VAL A 166 -14.61 4.38 16.17
N GLY A 167 -14.73 3.30 15.41
CA GLY A 167 -14.45 1.94 15.92
C GLY A 167 -12.96 1.70 16.18
N ALA A 168 -12.12 1.84 15.18
CA ALA A 168 -10.70 1.48 15.29
C ALA A 168 -9.89 2.49 16.11
N GLU A 169 -10.12 3.80 15.95
CA GLU A 169 -9.31 4.82 16.64
C GLU A 169 -9.85 5.16 18.04
N HIS A 170 -11.18 5.25 18.23
CA HIS A 170 -11.75 5.73 19.49
C HIS A 170 -12.21 4.61 20.43
N VAL A 171 -12.83 3.53 19.91
CA VAL A 171 -13.40 2.46 20.74
C VAL A 171 -12.39 1.34 20.97
N LEU A 172 -11.85 0.77 19.89
CA LEU A 172 -10.93 -0.39 19.97
C LEU A 172 -9.47 0.01 20.18
N ARG A 173 -9.14 1.29 19.96
CA ARG A 173 -7.77 1.85 20.04
C ARG A 173 -6.75 1.00 19.28
N LEU A 174 -7.15 0.49 18.12
CA LEU A 174 -6.29 -0.30 17.23
C LEU A 174 -5.29 0.60 16.50
N LEU A 175 -5.64 1.88 16.31
CA LEU A 175 -4.86 2.91 15.63
C LEU A 175 -4.83 4.18 16.48
N PRO A 176 -3.77 5.01 16.39
CA PRO A 176 -3.72 6.32 17.00
C PRO A 176 -4.87 7.22 16.52
N LYS A 177 -5.37 8.12 17.39
CA LYS A 177 -6.39 9.09 17.01
C LYS A 177 -5.84 10.02 15.91
N GLY A 178 -6.68 10.31 14.90
CA GLY A 178 -6.31 11.15 13.77
C GLY A 178 -5.41 10.44 12.75
N THR A 179 -5.37 9.11 12.75
CA THR A 179 -4.68 8.34 11.72
C THR A 179 -5.35 8.53 10.36
N HIS A 180 -6.68 8.66 10.32
CA HIS A 180 -7.44 8.79 9.09
C HIS A 180 -8.32 10.05 9.08
N GLU A 181 -8.29 10.77 7.97
CA GLU A 181 -9.22 11.84 7.64
C GLU A 181 -10.28 11.32 6.67
N TYR A 182 -11.53 11.30 7.07
CA TYR A 182 -12.64 10.80 6.23
C TYR A 182 -12.72 11.47 4.85
N ALA A 183 -12.38 12.75 4.76
CA ALA A 183 -12.38 13.49 3.50
C ALA A 183 -11.38 12.92 2.47
N ARG A 184 -10.34 12.26 2.93
CA ARG A 184 -9.27 11.64 2.11
C ARG A 184 -9.58 10.20 1.70
N PHE A 185 -10.65 9.59 2.23
CA PHE A 185 -11.08 8.26 1.82
C PHE A 185 -11.54 8.27 0.36
N ILE A 186 -11.31 7.16 -0.35
CA ILE A 186 -11.48 7.06 -1.80
C ILE A 186 -12.57 6.03 -2.09
N LYS A 187 -13.58 6.41 -2.89
CA LYS A 187 -14.61 5.44 -3.29
C LYS A 187 -14.02 4.43 -4.31
N PRO A 188 -14.44 3.15 -4.28
CA PRO A 188 -14.01 2.17 -5.28
C PRO A 188 -14.23 2.63 -6.73
N SER A 189 -15.32 3.38 -6.98
CA SER A 189 -15.62 3.94 -8.30
C SER A 189 -14.65 5.03 -8.74
N GLU A 190 -14.16 5.86 -7.81
CA GLU A 190 -13.18 6.92 -8.08
C GLU A 190 -11.82 6.29 -8.43
N LEU A 191 -11.33 5.35 -7.60
CA LEU A 191 -10.07 4.65 -7.87
C LEU A 191 -10.14 3.85 -9.18
N ALA A 192 -11.24 3.14 -9.43
CA ALA A 192 -11.46 2.41 -10.67
C ALA A 192 -11.49 3.36 -11.89
N GLN A 193 -11.99 4.59 -11.74
CA GLN A 193 -11.94 5.59 -12.82
C GLN A 193 -10.51 6.03 -13.08
N TRP A 194 -9.74 6.40 -12.05
CA TRP A 194 -8.33 6.78 -12.20
C TRP A 194 -7.48 5.66 -12.81
N CYS A 195 -7.77 4.39 -12.47
CA CYS A 195 -7.12 3.25 -13.10
C CYS A 195 -7.42 3.21 -14.61
N ARG A 196 -8.69 3.36 -15.04
CA ARG A 196 -9.06 3.39 -16.46
C ARG A 196 -8.43 4.57 -17.20
N ASP A 197 -8.46 5.77 -16.60
CA ASP A 197 -7.87 6.98 -17.19
C ASP A 197 -6.35 6.84 -17.36
N SER A 198 -5.71 6.01 -16.53
CA SER A 198 -4.28 5.67 -16.62
C SER A 198 -4.00 4.46 -17.53
N GLY A 199 -5.00 3.93 -18.25
CA GLY A 199 -4.85 2.81 -19.16
C GLY A 199 -4.77 1.43 -18.47
N LEU A 200 -5.22 1.31 -17.22
CA LEU A 200 -5.28 0.03 -16.50
C LEU A 200 -6.66 -0.63 -16.63
N ALA A 201 -6.69 -1.93 -16.86
CA ALA A 201 -7.89 -2.75 -16.82
C ALA A 201 -8.10 -3.31 -15.41
N LEU A 202 -9.30 -3.11 -14.83
CA LEU A 202 -9.67 -3.69 -13.54
C LEU A 202 -9.99 -5.18 -13.70
N GLU A 203 -9.28 -6.04 -12.98
CA GLU A 203 -9.41 -7.50 -13.05
C GLU A 203 -10.11 -8.10 -11.83
N SER A 204 -9.85 -7.55 -10.63
CA SER A 204 -10.42 -8.09 -9.40
C SER A 204 -10.56 -7.02 -8.32
N THR A 205 -11.62 -7.16 -7.52
CA THR A 205 -11.85 -6.32 -6.34
C THR A 205 -12.13 -7.22 -5.15
N ARG A 206 -11.56 -6.90 -3.97
CA ARG A 206 -11.82 -7.55 -2.70
C ARG A 206 -12.00 -6.51 -1.60
N GLY A 207 -12.84 -6.83 -0.61
CA GLY A 207 -12.92 -6.06 0.62
C GLY A 207 -12.15 -6.75 1.74
N MET A 208 -11.53 -5.96 2.61
CA MET A 208 -10.93 -6.42 3.85
C MET A 208 -11.95 -6.27 4.98
N GLN A 209 -12.27 -7.37 5.63
CA GLN A 209 -13.21 -7.41 6.75
C GLN A 209 -12.47 -7.68 8.06
N TYR A 210 -13.04 -7.21 9.17
CA TYR A 210 -12.53 -7.44 10.52
C TYR A 210 -13.66 -7.82 11.48
N ASN A 211 -13.45 -8.86 12.28
CA ASN A 211 -14.36 -9.22 13.36
C ASN A 211 -13.71 -8.82 14.70
N PRO A 212 -14.28 -7.84 15.42
CA PRO A 212 -13.71 -7.35 16.68
C PRO A 212 -13.77 -8.35 17.83
N VAL A 213 -14.70 -9.32 17.80
CA VAL A 213 -14.83 -10.36 18.82
C VAL A 213 -13.73 -11.41 18.67
N THR A 214 -13.54 -11.93 17.45
CA THR A 214 -12.51 -12.94 17.17
C THR A 214 -11.14 -12.34 16.84
N ARG A 215 -11.06 -11.00 16.61
CA ARG A 215 -9.87 -10.26 16.20
C ARG A 215 -9.24 -10.80 14.91
N ARG A 216 -10.06 -11.32 13.99
CA ARG A 216 -9.61 -11.89 12.73
C ARG A 216 -9.98 -11.02 11.55
N TYR A 217 -9.05 -10.94 10.58
CA TYR A 217 -9.27 -10.35 9.28
C TYR A 217 -9.51 -11.44 8.23
N TRP A 218 -10.27 -11.10 7.18
CA TRP A 218 -10.45 -11.97 6.00
C TRP A 218 -10.81 -11.13 4.77
N LEU A 219 -10.56 -11.68 3.57
CA LEU A 219 -10.98 -11.08 2.31
C LEU A 219 -12.40 -11.55 1.94
N SER A 220 -13.21 -10.64 1.39
CA SER A 220 -14.57 -10.90 0.94
C SER A 220 -14.89 -10.13 -0.35
N ALA A 221 -16.11 -10.27 -0.85
CA ALA A 221 -16.62 -9.44 -1.95
C ALA A 221 -17.11 -8.06 -1.49
N GLU A 222 -17.32 -7.85 -0.18
CA GLU A 222 -17.85 -6.61 0.38
C GLU A 222 -16.76 -5.54 0.56
N THR A 223 -16.85 -4.44 -0.19
CA THR A 223 -15.87 -3.36 -0.26
C THR A 223 -16.25 -2.12 0.56
N SER A 224 -17.15 -2.26 1.52
CA SER A 224 -17.75 -1.11 2.19
C SER A 224 -16.84 -0.38 3.18
N VAL A 225 -15.75 -0.98 3.67
CA VAL A 225 -14.84 -0.34 4.63
C VAL A 225 -13.46 -0.13 4.02
N ASN A 226 -12.67 -1.17 3.95
CA ASN A 226 -11.39 -1.19 3.26
C ASN A 226 -11.50 -2.12 2.05
N TYR A 227 -10.82 -1.78 0.97
CA TYR A 227 -10.88 -2.56 -0.24
C TYR A 227 -9.54 -2.60 -0.99
N LEU A 228 -9.38 -3.63 -1.80
CA LEU A 228 -8.24 -3.88 -2.65
C LEU A 228 -8.71 -3.97 -4.11
N LEU A 229 -7.96 -3.36 -5.01
CA LEU A 229 -8.11 -3.49 -6.46
C LEU A 229 -6.88 -4.17 -7.05
N ALA A 230 -7.10 -5.12 -7.95
CA ALA A 230 -6.08 -5.66 -8.84
C ALA A 230 -6.38 -5.21 -10.26
N CYS A 231 -5.45 -4.51 -10.85
CA CYS A 231 -5.53 -4.00 -12.21
C CYS A 231 -4.42 -4.62 -13.05
N ARG A 232 -4.61 -4.62 -14.36
CA ARG A 232 -3.61 -5.07 -15.31
C ARG A 232 -3.32 -3.99 -16.33
N ARG A 233 -2.06 -3.75 -16.62
CA ARG A 233 -1.70 -2.92 -17.77
C ARG A 233 -1.89 -3.78 -19.04
N PRO A 234 -2.69 -3.37 -20.02
CA PRO A 234 -2.82 -4.09 -21.28
C PRO A 234 -1.48 -4.26 -22.00
N GLN A 235 -1.41 -5.26 -22.90
CA GLN A 235 -0.23 -5.49 -23.74
C GLN A 235 -0.07 -4.42 -24.81
#